data_1de2bade1dc1216c218994574ccc0f41
#
_entry.id   1de2bade1dc1216c218994574ccc0f41
#
_cell.length_a   1.000
_cell.length_b   1.000
_cell.length_c   1.000
_cell.angle_alpha   90.00
_cell.angle_beta   90.00
_cell.angle_gamma   90.00
#
_symmetry.space_group_name_H-M   'P 1'
#
loop_
_entity.id
_entity.type
_entity.pdbx_description
1 polymer ?
#
loop_
_entity_poly.entity_id
_entity_poly.type
_entity_poly.pdbx_seq_one_letter_code
_entity_poly.pdbx_strand_id
1 'polypeptide(L)'
;DIPGQFKAFIDRCTPWCNTHDPHATISSGKKGYSIALRTGPSMRECSRVIESIEHFYGHLEIECCDSLGLCSVEYKEAVEQRKNEIIKFCDKI
;
A
#
# COMPACT_ATOMS: atom_id res chain seq x y z
N ASP A 1 0.37 4.15 11.15
CA ASP A 1 1.11 2.89 11.17
C ASP A 1 0.31 1.76 10.58
N ILE A 2 0.98 0.76 10.04
CA ILE A 2 0.29 -0.40 9.47
C ILE A 2 -0.22 -1.30 10.59
N PRO A 3 -1.37 -1.98 10.38
CA PRO A 3 -1.90 -2.90 11.38
C PRO A 3 -0.91 -4.03 11.72
N GLY A 4 -0.92 -4.47 12.98
CA GLY A 4 -0.01 -5.52 13.43
C GLY A 4 -0.15 -6.83 12.67
N GLN A 5 -1.36 -7.18 12.27
CA GLN A 5 -1.62 -8.39 11.48
C GLN A 5 -0.97 -8.30 10.10
N PHE A 6 -1.02 -7.14 9.48
CA PHE A 6 -0.37 -6.90 8.19
C PHE A 6 1.15 -6.95 8.35
N LYS A 7 1.66 -6.36 9.42
CA LYS A 7 3.09 -6.42 9.71
C LYS A 7 3.57 -7.86 9.90
N ALA A 8 2.78 -8.69 10.58
CA ALA A 8 3.08 -10.11 10.75
C ALA A 8 3.10 -10.84 9.40
N PHE A 9 2.18 -10.50 8.50
CA PHE A 9 2.17 -11.04 7.15
C PHE A 9 3.44 -10.66 6.39
N ILE A 10 3.84 -9.39 6.47
CA ILE A 10 5.08 -8.91 5.84
C ILE A 10 6.28 -9.70 6.34
N ASP A 11 6.35 -9.94 7.65
CA ASP A 11 7.46 -10.68 8.25
C ASP A 11 7.54 -12.11 7.73
N ARG A 12 6.40 -12.72 7.39
CA ARG A 12 6.37 -14.07 6.81
C ARG A 12 6.81 -14.11 5.35
N CYS A 13 6.95 -12.98 4.71
CA CYS A 13 7.42 -12.90 3.33
C CYS A 13 8.95 -12.87 3.23
N THR A 14 9.66 -13.01 4.34
CA THR A 14 11.13 -13.00 4.37
C THR A 14 11.77 -13.92 3.34
N PRO A 15 11.28 -15.16 3.10
CA PRO A 15 11.90 -16.05 2.10
C PRO A 15 11.92 -15.48 0.67
N TRP A 16 11.05 -14.51 0.36
CA TRP A 16 10.99 -13.87 -0.96
C TRP A 16 11.68 -12.51 -0.99
N CYS A 17 12.21 -12.05 0.13
CA CYS A 17 12.84 -10.75 0.25
C CYS A 17 14.19 -10.74 -0.49
N ASN A 18 14.42 -9.74 -1.34
CA ASN A 18 15.62 -9.65 -2.17
C ASN A 18 16.89 -9.34 -1.37
N THR A 19 16.76 -8.97 -0.10
CA THR A 19 17.91 -8.79 0.79
C THR A 19 18.36 -10.10 1.43
N HIS A 20 17.60 -11.18 1.22
CA HIS A 20 17.87 -12.51 1.74
C HIS A 20 18.61 -13.31 0.66
N ASP A 21 19.69 -13.97 0.98
CA ASP A 21 20.49 -14.69 -0.02
C ASP A 21 20.77 -16.14 0.44
N PRO A 22 20.32 -17.18 -0.25
CA PRO A 22 19.44 -17.08 -1.42
C PRO A 22 17.98 -16.79 -1.06
N HIS A 23 17.21 -16.32 -2.00
CA HIS A 23 15.79 -16.06 -1.79
C HIS A 23 14.96 -16.57 -2.96
N ALA A 24 13.72 -16.97 -2.65
CA ALA A 24 12.75 -17.30 -3.67
C ALA A 24 12.22 -16.02 -4.30
N THR A 25 11.95 -16.04 -5.59
CA THR A 25 11.36 -14.88 -6.26
C THR A 25 9.90 -15.14 -6.61
N ILE A 26 9.08 -14.10 -6.50
CA ILE A 26 7.75 -14.15 -7.10
C ILE A 26 7.89 -13.87 -8.59
N SER A 27 6.87 -14.20 -9.37
CA SER A 27 6.90 -13.96 -10.81
C SER A 27 7.26 -12.52 -11.12
N SER A 28 8.16 -12.30 -12.07
CA SER A 28 8.57 -10.95 -12.48
C SER A 28 7.41 -10.20 -13.15
N GLY A 29 7.49 -8.88 -13.16
CA GLY A 29 6.49 -8.04 -13.81
C GLY A 29 5.23 -7.79 -12.99
N LYS A 30 5.25 -8.11 -11.71
CA LYS A 30 4.12 -7.77 -10.83
C LYS A 30 4.06 -6.29 -10.57
N LYS A 31 2.84 -5.75 -10.61
CA LYS A 31 2.57 -4.33 -10.37
C LYS A 31 1.87 -4.18 -9.03
N GLY A 32 2.33 -3.21 -8.24
CA GLY A 32 1.79 -2.93 -6.92
C GLY A 32 1.08 -1.60 -6.87
N TYR A 33 -0.08 -1.59 -6.26
CA TYR A 33 -0.86 -0.39 -5.98
C TYR A 33 -1.18 -0.39 -4.50
N SER A 34 -1.33 0.78 -3.90
CA SER A 34 -1.63 0.87 -2.47
C SER A 34 -2.66 1.95 -2.20
N ILE A 35 -3.53 1.70 -1.23
CA ILE A 35 -4.52 2.65 -0.77
C ILE A 35 -4.42 2.72 0.75
N ALA A 36 -4.29 3.91 1.29
CA ALA A 36 -4.27 4.13 2.73
C ALA A 36 -5.42 5.07 3.11
N LEU A 37 -6.18 4.66 4.10
CA LEU A 37 -7.33 5.43 4.60
C LEU A 37 -7.11 5.76 6.07
N ARG A 38 -7.60 6.94 6.48
CA ARG A 38 -7.65 7.25 7.91
C ARG A 38 -8.79 8.22 8.20
N THR A 39 -9.26 8.19 9.43
CA THR A 39 -10.32 9.08 9.90
C THR A 39 -9.81 10.47 10.20
N GLY A 40 -8.57 10.61 10.68
CA GLY A 40 -7.97 11.89 10.99
C GLY A 40 -7.56 12.67 9.75
N PRO A 41 -7.23 13.97 9.92
CA PRO A 41 -6.95 14.86 8.79
C PRO A 41 -5.50 14.81 8.30
N SER A 42 -4.63 14.06 8.94
CA SER A 42 -3.20 14.08 8.61
C SER A 42 -2.86 13.19 7.42
N MET A 43 -2.64 13.79 6.28
CA MET A 43 -2.15 13.08 5.09
C MET A 43 -0.77 12.46 5.32
N ARG A 44 0.01 13.05 6.21
CA ARG A 44 1.35 12.54 6.55
C ARG A 44 1.31 11.09 7.06
N GLU A 45 0.28 10.73 7.82
CA GLU A 45 0.16 9.37 8.34
C GLU A 45 -0.26 8.38 7.26
N CYS A 46 -1.10 8.82 6.31
CA CYS A 46 -1.38 8.02 5.12
C CYS A 46 -0.10 7.78 4.32
N SER A 47 0.70 8.82 4.14
CA SER A 47 1.96 8.71 3.42
C SER A 47 2.93 7.72 4.07
N ARG A 48 2.98 7.69 5.40
CA ARG A 48 3.82 6.73 6.12
C ARG A 48 3.40 5.28 5.88
N VAL A 49 2.09 5.03 5.86
CA VAL A 49 1.57 3.70 5.57
C VAL A 49 1.91 3.31 4.13
N ILE A 50 1.71 4.21 3.19
CA ILE A 50 2.02 3.97 1.78
C ILE A 50 3.53 3.68 1.61
N GLU A 51 4.38 4.46 2.24
CA GLU A 51 5.83 4.25 2.20
C GLU A 51 6.22 2.87 2.73
N SER A 52 5.57 2.43 3.80
CA SER A 52 5.81 1.09 4.37
C SER A 52 5.44 -0.01 3.38
N ILE A 53 4.31 0.15 2.69
CA ILE A 53 3.86 -0.81 1.69
C ILE A 53 4.81 -0.81 0.48
N GLU A 54 5.22 0.36 0.04
CA GLU A 54 6.14 0.48 -1.10
C GLU A 54 7.51 -0.09 -0.77
N HIS A 55 7.96 0.10 0.45
CA HIS A 55 9.20 -0.52 0.92
C HIS A 55 9.11 -2.05 0.86
N PHE A 56 7.99 -2.60 1.31
CA PHE A 56 7.70 -4.02 1.23
C PHE A 56 7.68 -4.50 -0.23
N TYR A 57 7.02 -3.78 -1.13
CA TYR A 57 7.01 -4.11 -2.55
C TYR A 57 8.43 -4.15 -3.12
N GLY A 58 9.28 -3.20 -2.73
CA GLY A 58 10.66 -3.16 -3.18
C GLY A 58 11.45 -4.40 -2.79
N HIS A 59 11.22 -4.92 -1.57
CA HIS A 59 11.87 -6.15 -1.13
C HIS A 59 11.42 -7.38 -1.91
N LEU A 60 10.22 -7.37 -2.45
CA LEU A 60 9.68 -8.47 -3.26
C LEU A 60 9.86 -8.25 -4.76
N GLU A 61 10.52 -7.16 -5.15
CA GLU A 61 10.74 -6.81 -6.55
C GLU A 61 9.43 -6.58 -7.31
N ILE A 62 8.44 -5.99 -6.61
CA ILE A 62 7.17 -5.57 -7.19
C ILE A 62 7.29 -4.10 -7.58
N GLU A 63 6.90 -3.77 -8.81
CA GLU A 63 6.91 -2.39 -9.27
C GLU A 63 5.82 -1.58 -8.56
N CYS A 64 6.20 -0.46 -7.93
CA CYS A 64 5.25 0.46 -7.30
C CYS A 64 4.69 1.39 -8.37
N CYS A 65 3.46 1.14 -8.81
CA CYS A 65 2.87 1.87 -9.92
C CYS A 65 2.17 3.15 -9.48
N ASP A 66 1.37 3.08 -8.42
CA ASP A 66 0.65 4.25 -7.92
C ASP A 66 0.11 3.98 -6.52
N SER A 67 -0.28 5.05 -5.85
CA SER A 67 -0.86 4.98 -4.51
C SER A 67 -1.92 6.04 -4.34
N LEU A 68 -2.84 5.82 -3.39
CA LEU A 68 -3.89 6.76 -3.03
C LEU A 68 -3.98 6.85 -1.51
N GLY A 69 -3.82 8.07 -0.98
CA GLY A 69 -4.03 8.34 0.43
C GLY A 69 -5.29 9.16 0.63
N LEU A 70 -6.18 8.70 1.48
CA LEU A 70 -7.42 9.42 1.81
C LEU A 70 -7.48 9.66 3.31
N CYS A 71 -7.46 10.91 3.72
CA CYS A 71 -7.65 11.30 5.11
C CYS A 71 -9.05 11.87 5.31
N SER A 72 -9.44 12.03 6.56
CA SER A 72 -10.77 12.53 6.94
C SER A 72 -11.91 11.68 6.36
N VAL A 73 -11.71 10.37 6.30
CA VAL A 73 -12.71 9.41 5.81
C VAL A 73 -13.24 8.63 7.02
N GLU A 74 -14.36 9.08 7.56
CA GLU A 74 -14.97 8.46 8.75
C GLU A 74 -16.30 7.80 8.44
N TYR A 75 -17.07 8.39 7.55
CA TYR A 75 -18.41 7.92 7.22
C TYR A 75 -18.54 7.68 5.73
N LYS A 76 -19.60 6.97 5.36
CA LYS A 76 -19.91 6.65 3.96
C LYS A 76 -19.96 7.89 3.07
N GLU A 77 -20.51 8.98 3.59
CA GLU A 77 -20.64 10.25 2.85
C GLU A 77 -19.26 10.81 2.46
N ALA A 78 -18.27 10.64 3.32
CA ALA A 78 -16.92 11.10 3.02
C ALA A 78 -16.32 10.33 1.85
N VAL A 79 -16.59 9.03 1.76
CA VAL A 79 -16.16 8.20 0.64
C VAL A 79 -16.82 8.66 -0.65
N GLU A 80 -18.12 8.95 -0.62
CA GLU A 80 -18.86 9.39 -1.79
C GLU A 80 -18.36 10.75 -2.30
N GLN A 81 -17.98 11.65 -1.40
CA GLN A 81 -17.39 12.93 -1.77
C GLN A 81 -16.04 12.78 -2.46
N ARG A 82 -15.35 11.69 -2.23
CA ARG A 82 -14.03 11.40 -2.81
C ARG A 82 -14.14 10.41 -3.99
N LYS A 83 -15.35 10.14 -4.46
CA LYS A 83 -15.63 9.14 -5.49
C LYS A 83 -14.84 9.36 -6.78
N ASN A 84 -14.77 10.60 -7.26
CA ASN A 84 -14.06 10.89 -8.51
C ASN A 84 -12.57 10.58 -8.40
N GLU A 85 -11.98 10.91 -7.25
CA GLU A 85 -10.59 10.64 -6.93
C GLU A 85 -10.30 9.13 -6.92
N ILE A 86 -11.21 8.38 -6.31
CA ILE A 86 -11.11 6.92 -6.20
C ILE A 86 -11.22 6.27 -7.58
N ILE A 87 -12.21 6.68 -8.37
CA ILE A 87 -12.41 6.16 -9.72
C ILE A 87 -11.20 6.44 -10.60
N LYS A 88 -10.69 7.65 -10.53
CA LYS A 88 -9.50 8.04 -11.28
C LYS A 88 -8.29 7.16 -10.95
N PHE A 89 -8.13 6.82 -9.68
CA PHE A 89 -7.07 5.91 -9.26
C PHE A 89 -7.31 4.50 -9.79
N CYS A 90 -8.54 4.00 -9.67
CA CYS A 90 -8.89 2.65 -10.14
C CYS A 90 -8.71 2.49 -11.65
N ASP A 91 -8.91 3.54 -12.42
CA ASP A 91 -8.73 3.52 -13.87
C ASP A 91 -7.27 3.28 -14.28
N LYS A 92 -6.33 3.47 -13.37
CA LYS A 92 -4.91 3.24 -13.64
C LYS A 92 -4.48 1.79 -13.44
N ILE A 93 -5.33 0.99 -12.81
CA ILE A 93 -4.98 -0.41 -12.49
C ILE A 93 -5.22 -1.34 -13.71
#